data_729e2851ed360665c733ebf3eb122245
#
_entry.id   729e2851ed360665c733ebf3eb122245
#
_cell.length_a   1.000
_cell.length_b   1.000
_cell.length_c   1.000
_cell.angle_alpha   90.00
_cell.angle_beta   90.00
_cell.angle_gamma   90.00
#
_symmetry.space_group_name_H-M   'P 1'
#
loop_
_entity.id
_entity.type
_entity.pdbx_description
1 polymer ?
#
loop_
_entity_poly.entity_id
_entity_poly.type
_entity_poly.pdbx_seq_one_letter_code
_entity_poly.pdbx_strand_id
1 'polypeptide(L)'
;MKKSGFLNIIATGVCIFFISTFFTNCKKSENPVKYPKGTFPDTVINISDINSQYDDYNIALYEISETFPIIFSSNRKSSGGQFDPEQASISILFDQTTGVFGFSSKMTTDAFLDKLISKAKTPENDFGPYRLFSTIDGFEYLILASVNSSGNLDLYYLKNPPASGSILPEVSGPFPIKLMNTTSDDAYICLNYLQDTAYYSSNKDGDFNIFYINKPDQKDLASWFNMDYVLPAKVDSINSSDEDKCPFILKNIMVFASNRSGGLGGYDIYYSVLKNGKWSSPVNLGPRINTSSDEYRPVIGSYPDFTNKFLMFSSNRTGGKGGFDLYFTGIDFP
;
A
#
# COMPACT_ATOMS: atom_id res chain seq x y z
N MET A 1 97.47 -5.10 -44.47
CA MET A 1 96.94 -4.84 -43.13
C MET A 1 95.60 -5.62 -42.99
N LYS A 2 95.61 -6.71 -42.22
CA LYS A 2 94.49 -7.65 -42.05
C LYS A 2 93.76 -7.31 -40.82
N LYS A 3 92.41 -7.22 -40.90
CA LYS A 3 91.53 -7.24 -39.71
C LYS A 3 90.74 -8.54 -39.70
N SER A 4 90.95 -9.30 -38.66
CA SER A 4 90.24 -10.50 -38.35
C SER A 4 88.87 -10.17 -37.76
N GLY A 5 87.78 -10.78 -38.24
CA GLY A 5 86.44 -10.71 -37.65
C GLY A 5 86.20 -11.92 -36.83
N PHE A 6 85.80 -11.70 -35.61
CA PHE A 6 85.29 -12.74 -34.68
C PHE A 6 83.78 -12.97 -34.91
N LEU A 7 83.45 -14.25 -35.05
CA LEU A 7 82.10 -14.69 -35.22
C LEU A 7 81.56 -15.06 -33.81
N ASN A 8 80.59 -14.31 -33.33
CA ASN A 8 79.90 -14.66 -32.10
C ASN A 8 78.65 -15.45 -32.43
N ILE A 9 78.58 -16.70 -31.97
CA ILE A 9 77.43 -17.57 -32.01
C ILE A 9 76.61 -17.25 -30.78
N ILE A 10 75.42 -16.68 -30.98
CA ILE A 10 74.40 -16.50 -29.92
C ILE A 10 73.50 -17.74 -29.93
N ALA A 11 73.64 -18.55 -28.87
CA ALA A 11 72.71 -19.65 -28.61
C ALA A 11 71.40 -19.09 -28.00
N THR A 12 70.31 -19.12 -28.76
CA THR A 12 68.96 -18.77 -28.31
C THR A 12 68.35 -19.96 -27.52
N GLY A 13 68.39 -19.88 -26.22
CA GLY A 13 67.63 -20.81 -25.36
C GLY A 13 66.14 -20.47 -25.41
N VAL A 14 65.35 -21.37 -25.99
CA VAL A 14 63.88 -21.30 -25.93
C VAL A 14 63.43 -21.80 -24.58
N CYS A 15 63.07 -20.88 -23.68
CA CYS A 15 62.32 -21.23 -22.45
C CYS A 15 60.86 -21.45 -22.81
N ILE A 16 60.46 -22.71 -22.83
CA ILE A 16 59.01 -23.08 -22.93
C ILE A 16 58.41 -22.92 -21.53
N PHE A 17 57.68 -21.84 -21.30
CA PHE A 17 56.82 -21.65 -20.15
C PHE A 17 55.56 -22.50 -20.31
N PHE A 18 55.46 -23.58 -19.58
CA PHE A 18 54.19 -24.28 -19.37
C PHE A 18 53.31 -23.43 -18.47
N ILE A 19 52.38 -22.68 -19.04
CA ILE A 19 51.30 -22.04 -18.28
C ILE A 19 50.24 -23.13 -18.02
N SER A 20 50.29 -23.77 -16.84
CA SER A 20 49.20 -24.58 -16.33
C SER A 20 48.07 -23.64 -15.91
N THR A 21 47.09 -23.45 -16.80
CA THR A 21 45.84 -22.81 -16.48
C THR A 21 45.06 -23.75 -15.53
N PHE A 22 45.17 -23.49 -14.22
CA PHE A 22 44.22 -24.02 -13.26
C PHE A 22 42.89 -23.37 -13.55
N PHE A 23 42.03 -24.02 -14.30
CA PHE A 23 40.58 -23.73 -14.27
C PHE A 23 40.08 -24.17 -12.93
N THR A 24 40.08 -23.27 -11.94
CA THR A 24 39.25 -23.43 -10.79
C THR A 24 37.81 -23.30 -11.29
N ASN A 25 37.14 -24.44 -11.51
CA ASN A 25 35.69 -24.50 -11.60
C ASN A 25 35.16 -24.00 -10.25
N CYS A 26 34.93 -22.69 -10.13
CA CYS A 26 33.97 -22.19 -9.17
C CYS A 26 32.63 -22.79 -9.57
N LYS A 27 32.30 -23.97 -9.04
CA LYS A 27 30.91 -24.41 -8.96
C LYS A 27 30.24 -23.35 -8.12
N LYS A 28 29.52 -22.41 -8.78
CA LYS A 28 28.44 -21.70 -8.14
C LYS A 28 27.61 -22.81 -7.48
N SER A 29 27.60 -22.89 -6.16
CA SER A 29 26.62 -23.69 -5.46
C SER A 29 25.31 -22.95 -5.68
N GLU A 30 24.64 -23.28 -6.79
CA GLU A 30 23.25 -22.92 -6.95
C GLU A 30 22.54 -23.68 -5.86
N ASN A 31 22.16 -22.97 -4.81
CA ASN A 31 21.18 -23.51 -3.87
C ASN A 31 19.94 -23.81 -4.72
N PRO A 32 19.56 -25.07 -4.89
CA PRO A 32 18.48 -25.41 -5.80
C PRO A 32 17.22 -24.78 -5.27
N VAL A 33 16.56 -23.95 -6.10
CA VAL A 33 15.21 -23.45 -5.83
C VAL A 33 14.30 -24.66 -5.65
N LYS A 34 13.92 -24.92 -4.40
CA LYS A 34 13.06 -26.05 -4.04
C LYS A 34 11.60 -25.64 -4.00
N TYR A 35 11.34 -24.40 -3.61
CA TYR A 35 10.02 -23.80 -3.49
C TYR A 35 9.97 -22.55 -4.35
N PRO A 36 9.51 -22.62 -5.60
CA PRO A 36 9.56 -21.47 -6.54
C PRO A 36 8.66 -20.31 -6.10
N LYS A 37 7.59 -20.60 -5.34
CA LYS A 37 6.68 -19.61 -4.77
C LYS A 37 6.22 -20.02 -3.38
N GLY A 38 6.00 -19.01 -2.54
CA GLY A 38 5.39 -19.15 -1.25
C GLY A 38 3.87 -18.99 -1.27
N THR A 39 3.29 -19.14 -0.11
CA THR A 39 1.90 -18.81 0.18
C THR A 39 1.90 -18.00 1.47
N PHE A 40 1.29 -16.82 1.46
CA PHE A 40 1.08 -16.07 2.69
C PHE A 40 0.22 -16.90 3.65
N PRO A 41 0.58 -16.98 4.94
CA PRO A 41 -0.16 -17.79 5.90
C PRO A 41 -1.58 -17.24 6.09
N ASP A 42 -2.54 -18.13 6.26
CA ASP A 42 -3.93 -17.79 6.55
C ASP A 42 -4.18 -17.39 8.01
N THR A 43 -3.18 -17.52 8.88
CA THR A 43 -3.22 -17.03 10.25
C THR A 43 -3.26 -15.50 10.27
N VAL A 44 -4.18 -14.94 11.04
CA VAL A 44 -4.25 -13.49 11.29
C VAL A 44 -3.15 -13.09 12.28
N ILE A 45 -2.20 -12.28 11.83
CA ILE A 45 -1.05 -11.81 12.59
C ILE A 45 -1.32 -10.38 13.07
N ASN A 46 -1.30 -10.14 14.39
CA ASN A 46 -1.24 -8.78 14.92
C ASN A 46 0.13 -8.18 14.62
N ILE A 47 0.18 -6.99 14.00
CA ILE A 47 1.45 -6.32 13.64
C ILE A 47 2.00 -5.61 14.88
N SER A 48 2.23 -6.38 15.93
CA SER A 48 2.50 -5.88 17.28
C SER A 48 3.71 -4.95 17.37
N ASP A 49 4.72 -5.08 16.50
CA ASP A 49 5.92 -4.25 16.57
C ASP A 49 5.66 -2.79 16.20
N ILE A 50 4.57 -2.54 15.48
CA ILE A 50 4.16 -1.17 15.10
C ILE A 50 2.87 -0.72 15.77
N ASN A 51 2.07 -1.62 16.32
CA ASN A 51 0.88 -1.28 17.12
C ASN A 51 1.29 -0.73 18.49
N SER A 52 0.55 0.25 18.99
CA SER A 52 0.75 0.92 20.27
C SER A 52 -0.37 0.61 21.25
N GLN A 53 -0.33 1.19 22.44
CA GLN A 53 -1.45 1.13 23.41
C GLN A 53 -2.63 2.04 23.04
N TYR A 54 -2.53 2.75 21.94
CA TYR A 54 -3.56 3.67 21.42
C TYR A 54 -4.14 3.10 20.12
N ASP A 55 -4.97 3.86 19.43
CA ASP A 55 -5.53 3.43 18.15
C ASP A 55 -4.52 3.57 17.01
N ASP A 56 -4.30 2.49 16.31
CA ASP A 56 -3.49 2.39 15.11
C ASP A 56 -4.35 1.79 14.00
N TYR A 57 -4.76 2.60 13.00
CA TYR A 57 -5.69 2.12 12.00
C TYR A 57 -5.57 2.86 10.64
N ASN A 58 -6.40 2.50 9.66
CA ASN A 58 -6.42 3.14 8.34
C ASN A 58 -5.10 3.01 7.56
N ILE A 59 -4.62 1.78 7.41
CA ILE A 59 -3.38 1.51 6.68
C ILE A 59 -3.48 1.85 5.19
N ALA A 60 -2.40 2.37 4.63
CA ALA A 60 -2.22 2.60 3.20
C ALA A 60 -1.04 1.78 2.68
N LEU A 61 -1.25 1.13 1.53
CA LEU A 61 -0.23 0.45 0.74
C LEU A 61 -0.05 1.19 -0.58
N TYR A 62 1.18 1.18 -1.10
CA TYR A 62 1.44 1.67 -2.45
C TYR A 62 2.20 0.63 -3.28
N GLU A 63 3.48 0.55 -3.11
CA GLU A 63 4.35 -0.38 -3.83
C GLU A 63 4.77 -1.50 -2.89
N ILE A 64 4.65 -2.74 -3.36
CA ILE A 64 4.96 -3.92 -2.57
C ILE A 64 6.24 -4.53 -3.11
N SER A 65 7.23 -4.64 -2.23
CA SER A 65 8.50 -5.31 -2.42
C SER A 65 8.76 -6.23 -1.22
N GLU A 66 9.92 -6.84 -1.11
CA GLU A 66 10.29 -7.62 0.09
C GLU A 66 10.23 -6.79 1.36
N THR A 67 10.59 -5.51 1.26
CA THR A 67 10.43 -4.54 2.36
C THR A 67 9.83 -3.26 1.78
N PHE A 68 8.68 -2.86 2.28
CA PHE A 68 7.94 -1.71 1.78
C PHE A 68 7.43 -0.81 2.90
N PRO A 69 7.37 0.51 2.66
CA PRO A 69 6.80 1.44 3.60
C PRO A 69 5.27 1.38 3.59
N ILE A 70 4.70 1.62 4.76
CA ILE A 70 3.27 1.83 4.96
C ILE A 70 3.03 3.17 5.63
N ILE A 71 1.85 3.74 5.40
CA ILE A 71 1.34 4.89 6.15
C ILE A 71 0.05 4.43 6.84
N PHE A 72 -0.18 4.87 8.04
CA PHE A 72 -1.40 4.59 8.78
C PHE A 72 -1.75 5.76 9.70
N SER A 73 -3.01 5.86 10.13
CA SER A 73 -3.44 6.88 11.08
C SER A 73 -3.26 6.39 12.50
N SER A 74 -2.73 7.23 13.38
CA SER A 74 -2.54 6.87 14.80
C SER A 74 -2.69 8.08 15.70
N ASN A 75 -3.30 7.88 16.87
CA ASN A 75 -3.41 8.90 17.91
C ASN A 75 -2.36 8.74 19.03
N ARG A 76 -1.30 7.92 18.78
CA ARG A 76 -0.23 7.65 19.75
C ARG A 76 0.56 8.89 20.20
N LYS A 77 0.80 9.84 19.29
CA LYS A 77 1.57 11.05 19.59
C LYS A 77 0.81 12.05 20.44
N SER A 78 -0.50 12.00 20.40
CA SER A 78 -1.42 12.79 21.19
C SER A 78 -1.93 12.07 22.45
N SER A 79 -1.38 10.88 22.76
CA SER A 79 -1.82 10.05 23.89
C SER A 79 -3.30 9.69 23.86
N GLY A 80 -3.80 9.33 22.67
CA GLY A 80 -5.19 8.90 22.46
C GLY A 80 -6.15 10.03 22.03
N GLY A 81 -5.62 11.23 21.74
CA GLY A 81 -6.39 12.35 21.20
C GLY A 81 -6.44 12.37 19.69
N GLN A 82 -5.74 13.34 19.08
CA GLN A 82 -5.72 13.58 17.65
C GLN A 82 -5.02 12.46 16.87
N PHE A 83 -5.61 12.10 15.74
CA PHE A 83 -5.03 11.16 14.77
C PHE A 83 -4.16 11.89 13.75
N ASP A 84 -2.94 11.39 13.61
CA ASP A 84 -1.96 11.84 12.62
C ASP A 84 -1.53 10.67 11.71
N PRO A 85 -1.07 10.93 10.49
CA PRO A 85 -0.39 9.92 9.68
C PRO A 85 0.98 9.56 10.28
N GLU A 86 1.23 8.28 10.43
CA GLU A 86 2.49 7.68 10.89
C GLU A 86 3.05 6.76 9.82
N GLN A 87 4.36 6.48 9.87
CA GLN A 87 5.01 5.57 8.92
C GLN A 87 5.71 4.41 9.62
N ALA A 88 5.69 3.27 8.95
CA ALA A 88 6.41 2.07 9.35
C ALA A 88 6.89 1.32 8.11
N SER A 89 7.68 0.27 8.28
CA SER A 89 7.99 -0.69 7.21
C SER A 89 7.54 -2.08 7.58
N ILE A 90 7.11 -2.81 6.56
CA ILE A 90 6.77 -4.23 6.59
C ILE A 90 7.78 -4.97 5.73
N SER A 91 8.29 -6.10 6.23
CA SER A 91 9.08 -7.03 5.44
C SER A 91 8.36 -8.36 5.31
N ILE A 92 8.26 -8.84 4.07
CA ILE A 92 7.70 -10.14 3.69
C ILE A 92 8.79 -10.88 2.92
N LEU A 93 9.29 -11.95 3.49
CA LEU A 93 10.39 -12.71 2.91
C LEU A 93 9.93 -14.14 2.64
N PHE A 94 10.38 -14.71 1.54
CA PHE A 94 10.18 -16.12 1.26
C PHE A 94 11.49 -16.77 0.87
N ASP A 95 11.96 -17.71 1.69
CA ASP A 95 13.16 -18.49 1.39
C ASP A 95 12.79 -19.63 0.44
N GLN A 96 13.12 -19.47 -0.84
CA GLN A 96 12.87 -20.45 -1.90
C GLN A 96 13.64 -21.78 -1.70
N THR A 97 14.64 -21.83 -0.80
CA THR A 97 15.39 -23.04 -0.48
C THR A 97 14.70 -23.85 0.62
N THR A 98 14.22 -23.17 1.66
CA THR A 98 13.62 -23.81 2.85
C THR A 98 12.10 -23.83 2.81
N GLY A 99 11.46 -22.96 2.03
CA GLY A 99 10.02 -22.76 1.98
C GLY A 99 9.48 -21.96 3.18
N VAL A 100 10.35 -21.29 3.92
CA VAL A 100 9.96 -20.54 5.12
C VAL A 100 9.49 -19.13 4.74
N PHE A 101 8.32 -18.75 5.24
CA PHE A 101 7.81 -17.38 5.20
C PHE A 101 8.30 -16.61 6.41
N GLY A 102 8.88 -15.43 6.19
CA GLY A 102 9.29 -14.47 7.21
C GLY A 102 8.42 -13.21 7.14
N PHE A 103 7.93 -12.76 8.30
CA PHE A 103 7.21 -11.50 8.46
C PHE A 103 7.85 -10.69 9.58
N SER A 104 8.15 -9.43 9.31
CA SER A 104 8.60 -8.49 10.33
C SER A 104 8.11 -7.08 10.02
N SER A 105 8.04 -6.27 11.06
CA SER A 105 7.61 -4.88 10.96
C SER A 105 8.42 -4.01 11.92
N LYS A 106 8.55 -2.73 11.60
CA LYS A 106 9.18 -1.76 12.49
C LYS A 106 8.71 -0.34 12.19
N MET A 107 8.62 0.49 13.22
CA MET A 107 8.51 1.93 13.03
C MET A 107 9.77 2.44 12.33
N THR A 108 9.59 3.21 11.29
CA THR A 108 10.71 3.78 10.51
C THR A 108 10.45 5.24 10.22
N THR A 109 11.53 5.96 9.93
CA THR A 109 11.46 7.30 9.36
C THR A 109 12.23 7.26 8.05
N ASP A 110 11.52 7.26 6.94
CA ASP A 110 12.08 7.50 5.62
C ASP A 110 12.02 9.00 5.32
N ALA A 111 13.16 9.61 5.02
CA ALA A 111 13.27 11.06 4.88
C ALA A 111 12.43 11.63 3.72
N PHE A 112 12.22 10.83 2.65
CA PHE A 112 11.38 11.24 1.53
C PHE A 112 9.89 11.20 1.91
N LEU A 113 9.48 10.12 2.56
CA LEU A 113 8.11 9.94 3.04
C LEU A 113 7.79 10.88 4.22
N ASP A 114 8.78 11.18 5.07
CA ASP A 114 8.61 12.07 6.22
C ASP A 114 8.24 13.50 5.81
N LYS A 115 8.80 14.01 4.71
CA LYS A 115 8.39 15.30 4.14
C LYS A 115 6.92 15.32 3.75
N LEU A 116 6.46 14.25 3.10
CA LEU A 116 5.08 14.11 2.66
C LEU A 116 4.13 14.02 3.87
N ILE A 117 4.45 13.18 4.83
CA ILE A 117 3.67 12.96 6.05
C ILE A 117 3.64 14.24 6.91
N SER A 118 4.79 14.89 7.12
CA SER A 118 4.86 16.13 7.91
C SER A 118 4.02 17.25 7.30
N LYS A 119 3.95 17.32 5.97
CA LYS A 119 3.12 18.30 5.27
C LYS A 119 1.63 17.95 5.28
N ALA A 120 1.30 16.66 5.46
CA ALA A 120 -0.07 16.15 5.49
C ALA A 120 -0.78 16.43 6.81
N LYS A 121 -0.03 16.59 7.92
CA LYS A 121 -0.60 16.78 9.24
C LYS A 121 -1.33 18.13 9.33
N THR A 122 -2.58 18.04 9.76
CA THR A 122 -3.41 19.23 10.06
C THR A 122 -3.51 19.44 11.58
N PRO A 123 -4.10 20.54 12.07
CA PRO A 123 -4.44 20.67 13.49
C PRO A 123 -5.55 19.74 13.95
N GLU A 124 -6.27 19.11 13.03
CA GLU A 124 -7.42 18.24 13.26
C GLU A 124 -7.07 16.76 13.02
N ASN A 125 -8.03 15.87 13.14
CA ASN A 125 -7.83 14.45 12.87
C ASN A 125 -7.61 14.18 11.38
N ASP A 126 -6.57 13.41 11.05
CA ASP A 126 -6.20 12.99 9.71
C ASP A 126 -6.38 11.48 9.54
N PHE A 127 -7.30 11.08 8.67
CA PHE A 127 -7.72 9.69 8.51
C PHE A 127 -7.50 9.15 7.10
N GLY A 128 -7.47 7.83 6.99
CA GLY A 128 -7.61 7.09 5.75
C GLY A 128 -6.58 7.45 4.68
N PRO A 129 -5.28 7.45 4.99
CA PRO A 129 -4.27 7.76 4.00
C PRO A 129 -4.41 6.83 2.78
N TYR A 130 -4.25 7.41 1.59
CA TYR A 130 -4.18 6.69 0.33
C TYR A 130 -3.05 7.25 -0.50
N ARG A 131 -2.07 6.43 -0.85
CA ARG A 131 -0.85 6.83 -1.55
C ARG A 131 -0.83 6.22 -2.94
N LEU A 132 -0.47 7.01 -3.94
CA LEU A 132 -0.32 6.53 -5.32
C LEU A 132 0.70 7.37 -6.08
N PHE A 133 1.24 6.80 -7.17
CA PHE A 133 1.94 7.56 -8.22
C PHE A 133 1.04 7.67 -9.43
N SER A 134 0.90 8.87 -9.93
CA SER A 134 0.13 9.14 -11.13
C SER A 134 0.87 8.69 -12.38
N THR A 135 0.19 7.90 -13.19
CA THR A 135 0.74 7.40 -14.46
C THR A 135 0.78 8.48 -15.56
N ILE A 136 0.09 9.61 -15.35
CA ILE A 136 -0.02 10.69 -16.34
C ILE A 136 1.08 11.73 -16.13
N ASP A 137 1.26 12.22 -14.91
CA ASP A 137 2.21 13.29 -14.59
C ASP A 137 3.46 12.83 -13.81
N GLY A 138 3.50 11.57 -13.40
CA GLY A 138 4.62 10.99 -12.66
C GLY A 138 4.76 11.51 -11.21
N PHE A 139 3.78 12.26 -10.71
CA PHE A 139 3.80 12.75 -9.34
C PHE A 139 3.30 11.70 -8.36
N GLU A 140 3.85 11.73 -7.18
CA GLU A 140 3.30 11.02 -6.03
C GLU A 140 2.19 11.85 -5.40
N TYR A 141 1.10 11.21 -5.05
CA TYR A 141 -0.02 11.80 -4.32
C TYR A 141 -0.22 11.07 -2.99
N LEU A 142 -0.44 11.82 -1.94
CA LEU A 142 -0.98 11.34 -0.68
C LEU A 142 -2.33 12.01 -0.45
N ILE A 143 -3.37 11.22 -0.30
CA ILE A 143 -4.73 11.68 -0.05
C ILE A 143 -5.14 11.24 1.34
N LEU A 144 -5.79 12.13 2.08
CA LEU A 144 -6.32 11.89 3.42
C LEU A 144 -7.73 12.46 3.52
N ALA A 145 -8.48 11.99 4.50
CA ALA A 145 -9.67 12.65 4.99
C ALA A 145 -9.32 13.40 6.28
N SER A 146 -9.61 14.68 6.34
CA SER A 146 -9.31 15.52 7.49
C SER A 146 -10.55 16.26 7.95
N VAL A 147 -10.69 16.48 9.25
CA VAL A 147 -11.82 17.21 9.80
C VAL A 147 -11.72 18.69 9.37
N ASN A 148 -12.77 19.20 8.73
CA ASN A 148 -12.86 20.59 8.31
C ASN A 148 -13.40 21.51 9.42
N SER A 149 -13.46 22.81 9.15
CA SER A 149 -13.94 23.82 10.12
C SER A 149 -15.42 23.65 10.51
N SER A 150 -16.20 22.87 9.78
CA SER A 150 -17.60 22.55 10.10
C SER A 150 -17.75 21.25 10.90
N GLY A 151 -16.64 20.54 11.15
CA GLY A 151 -16.61 19.29 11.88
C GLY A 151 -16.83 18.04 11.01
N ASN A 152 -16.95 18.21 9.68
CA ASN A 152 -17.11 17.10 8.73
C ASN A 152 -15.75 16.66 8.18
N LEU A 153 -15.68 15.43 7.66
CA LEU A 153 -14.52 14.91 6.96
C LEU A 153 -14.52 15.39 5.50
N ASP A 154 -13.42 16.02 5.09
CA ASP A 154 -13.15 16.38 3.70
C ASP A 154 -11.92 15.65 3.17
N LEU A 155 -11.93 15.31 1.90
CA LEU A 155 -10.78 14.74 1.20
C LEU A 155 -9.80 15.85 0.79
N TYR A 156 -8.53 15.64 1.12
CA TYR A 156 -7.41 16.52 0.76
C TYR A 156 -6.30 15.72 0.09
N TYR A 157 -5.56 16.35 -0.81
CA TYR A 157 -4.40 15.72 -1.41
C TYR A 157 -3.14 16.58 -1.30
N LEU A 158 -2.01 15.89 -1.20
CA LEU A 158 -0.68 16.46 -1.36
C LEU A 158 -0.09 15.93 -2.67
N LYS A 159 0.75 16.75 -3.28
CA LYS A 159 1.44 16.43 -4.53
C LYS A 159 2.94 16.56 -4.31
N ASN A 160 3.65 15.47 -4.59
CA ASN A 160 5.10 15.37 -4.43
C ASN A 160 5.71 15.10 -5.81
N PRO A 161 6.51 16.03 -6.37
CA PRO A 161 7.12 15.82 -7.68
C PRO A 161 8.18 14.72 -7.61
N PRO A 162 8.52 14.09 -8.75
CA PRO A 162 9.57 13.09 -8.79
C PRO A 162 10.92 13.68 -8.36
N ALA A 163 11.72 12.88 -7.66
CA ALA A 163 13.06 13.30 -7.24
C ALA A 163 13.94 13.64 -8.46
N SER A 164 14.68 14.74 -8.36
CA SER A 164 15.65 15.16 -9.35
C SER A 164 17.06 15.11 -8.76
N GLY A 165 17.78 14.04 -9.03
CA GLY A 165 19.12 13.81 -8.45
C GLY A 165 19.05 13.66 -6.92
N SER A 166 19.94 14.35 -6.20
CA SER A 166 20.01 14.32 -4.73
C SER A 166 19.08 15.35 -4.04
N ILE A 167 18.35 16.13 -4.81
CA ILE A 167 17.48 17.18 -4.28
C ILE A 167 16.10 16.56 -3.99
N LEU A 168 15.69 16.57 -2.73
CA LEU A 168 14.33 16.22 -2.35
C LEU A 168 13.37 17.32 -2.82
N PRO A 169 12.34 16.96 -3.61
CA PRO A 169 11.39 17.94 -4.12
C PRO A 169 10.58 18.59 -2.98
N GLU A 170 10.00 19.75 -3.27
CA GLU A 170 9.09 20.40 -2.36
C GLU A 170 7.68 19.83 -2.53
N VAL A 171 7.12 19.31 -1.44
CA VAL A 171 5.74 18.82 -1.39
C VAL A 171 4.78 20.01 -1.38
N SER A 172 3.78 19.99 -2.26
CA SER A 172 2.72 20.99 -2.32
C SER A 172 1.40 20.46 -1.76
N GLY A 173 0.60 21.34 -1.20
CA GLY A 173 -0.68 21.04 -0.52
C GLY A 173 -0.60 21.29 1.00
N PRO A 174 -1.57 20.79 1.78
CA PRO A 174 -2.75 20.04 1.33
C PRO A 174 -3.73 20.90 0.50
N PHE A 175 -4.32 20.31 -0.52
CA PHE A 175 -5.35 20.91 -1.35
C PHE A 175 -6.66 20.16 -1.21
N PRO A 176 -7.83 20.82 -1.09
CA PRO A 176 -9.10 20.13 -1.03
C PRO A 176 -9.43 19.44 -2.37
N ILE A 177 -10.06 18.27 -2.32
CA ILE A 177 -10.63 17.63 -3.52
C ILE A 177 -12.03 18.22 -3.76
N LYS A 178 -12.07 19.36 -4.44
CA LYS A 178 -13.33 20.10 -4.69
C LYS A 178 -14.39 19.28 -5.41
N LEU A 179 -13.96 18.39 -6.28
CA LEU A 179 -14.83 17.52 -7.08
C LEU A 179 -15.71 16.63 -6.21
N MET A 180 -15.28 16.23 -5.01
CA MET A 180 -15.90 15.20 -4.19
C MET A 180 -16.43 15.72 -2.87
N ASN A 181 -15.80 16.74 -2.29
CA ASN A 181 -16.17 17.26 -0.97
C ASN A 181 -17.54 17.94 -1.00
N THR A 182 -18.37 17.62 -0.03
CA THR A 182 -19.71 18.14 0.17
C THR A 182 -19.86 18.82 1.55
N THR A 183 -21.06 19.03 2.01
CA THR A 183 -21.36 19.46 3.40
C THR A 183 -21.50 18.30 4.37
N SER A 184 -21.20 17.09 3.91
CA SER A 184 -21.26 15.83 4.68
C SER A 184 -19.85 15.28 4.86
N ASP A 185 -19.71 14.10 5.48
CA ASP A 185 -18.42 13.42 5.56
C ASP A 185 -18.07 12.76 4.23
N ASP A 186 -16.94 13.13 3.66
CA ASP A 186 -16.38 12.55 2.44
C ASP A 186 -14.99 12.00 2.75
N ALA A 187 -14.79 10.67 2.65
CA ALA A 187 -13.58 10.01 3.15
C ALA A 187 -13.20 8.75 2.36
N TYR A 188 -12.03 8.19 2.66
CA TYR A 188 -11.61 6.85 2.27
C TYR A 188 -11.61 6.59 0.76
N ILE A 189 -10.90 7.43 0.01
CA ILE A 189 -10.77 7.30 -1.43
C ILE A 189 -9.83 6.14 -1.82
N CYS A 190 -10.13 5.49 -2.93
CA CYS A 190 -9.18 4.70 -3.72
C CYS A 190 -9.45 4.88 -5.22
N LEU A 191 -8.43 4.66 -6.03
CA LEU A 191 -8.55 4.66 -7.48
C LEU A 191 -8.48 3.23 -8.02
N ASN A 192 -9.14 2.98 -9.14
CA ASN A 192 -8.92 1.74 -9.88
C ASN A 192 -7.49 1.70 -10.47
N TYR A 193 -7.09 0.54 -11.01
CA TYR A 193 -5.74 0.34 -11.56
C TYR A 193 -5.37 1.31 -12.70
N LEU A 194 -6.35 1.72 -13.50
CA LEU A 194 -6.15 2.66 -14.62
C LEU A 194 -6.10 4.13 -14.17
N GLN A 195 -6.40 4.41 -12.90
CA GLN A 195 -6.49 5.75 -12.33
C GLN A 195 -7.49 6.66 -13.09
N ASP A 196 -8.53 6.06 -13.64
CA ASP A 196 -9.59 6.73 -14.37
C ASP A 196 -10.94 6.73 -13.64
N THR A 197 -11.03 6.03 -12.52
CA THR A 197 -12.23 5.99 -11.67
C THR A 197 -11.80 6.05 -10.21
N ALA A 198 -12.32 7.03 -9.48
CA ALA A 198 -12.18 7.12 -8.02
C ALA A 198 -13.43 6.57 -7.35
N TYR A 199 -13.21 5.76 -6.31
CA TYR A 199 -14.23 5.29 -5.38
C TYR A 199 -13.96 5.91 -4.01
N TYR A 200 -15.00 6.35 -3.32
CA TYR A 200 -14.87 6.95 -1.99
C TYR A 200 -16.14 6.75 -1.17
N SER A 201 -16.04 6.98 0.12
CA SER A 201 -17.17 6.88 1.05
C SER A 201 -17.74 8.26 1.35
N SER A 202 -19.06 8.39 1.34
CA SER A 202 -19.75 9.63 1.74
C SER A 202 -21.07 9.32 2.42
N ASN A 203 -21.43 10.12 3.44
CA ASN A 203 -22.74 10.06 4.10
C ASN A 203 -23.71 11.15 3.60
N LYS A 204 -23.46 11.71 2.42
CA LYS A 204 -24.27 12.79 1.82
C LYS A 204 -25.76 12.44 1.60
N ASP A 205 -26.09 11.16 1.57
CA ASP A 205 -27.46 10.65 1.42
C ASP A 205 -28.04 10.07 2.73
N GLY A 206 -27.39 10.35 3.89
CA GLY A 206 -27.74 9.86 5.22
C GLY A 206 -26.65 8.95 5.77
N ASP A 207 -26.68 7.66 5.45
CA ASP A 207 -25.68 6.70 5.85
C ASP A 207 -24.48 6.69 4.88
N PHE A 208 -23.32 6.23 5.35
CA PHE A 208 -22.15 6.11 4.48
C PHE A 208 -22.39 5.07 3.38
N ASN A 209 -22.14 5.51 2.18
CA ASN A 209 -22.20 4.68 0.99
C ASN A 209 -20.92 4.85 0.16
N ILE A 210 -20.61 3.86 -0.66
CA ILE A 210 -19.51 3.92 -1.63
C ILE A 210 -20.04 4.54 -2.92
N PHE A 211 -19.39 5.64 -3.33
CA PHE A 211 -19.65 6.36 -4.56
C PHE A 211 -18.46 6.26 -5.50
N TYR A 212 -18.70 6.56 -6.78
CA TYR A 212 -17.62 6.67 -7.76
C TYR A 212 -17.80 7.85 -8.71
N ILE A 213 -16.66 8.34 -9.20
CA ILE A 213 -16.57 9.37 -10.24
C ILE A 213 -15.55 8.94 -11.28
N ASN A 214 -15.89 9.06 -12.55
CA ASN A 214 -14.97 8.80 -13.66
C ASN A 214 -14.16 10.05 -13.98
N LYS A 215 -12.87 9.87 -14.23
CA LYS A 215 -11.96 10.92 -14.66
C LYS A 215 -12.13 11.18 -16.16
N PRO A 216 -12.22 12.44 -16.59
CA PRO A 216 -12.16 12.76 -18.01
C PRO A 216 -10.84 12.34 -18.64
N ASP A 217 -10.87 11.90 -19.89
CA ASP A 217 -9.66 11.48 -20.61
C ASP A 217 -8.58 12.56 -20.60
N GLN A 218 -7.32 12.11 -20.56
CA GLN A 218 -6.11 12.94 -20.61
C GLN A 218 -5.94 13.96 -19.47
N LYS A 219 -6.81 13.98 -18.47
CA LYS A 219 -6.69 14.89 -17.33
C LYS A 219 -5.78 14.29 -16.25
N ASP A 220 -4.80 15.06 -15.76
CA ASP A 220 -4.01 14.68 -14.59
C ASP A 220 -4.86 14.71 -13.31
N LEU A 221 -4.38 14.05 -12.24
CA LEU A 221 -5.16 13.90 -11.01
C LEU A 221 -5.43 15.24 -10.33
N ALA A 222 -4.45 16.15 -10.25
CA ALA A 222 -4.63 17.44 -9.58
C ALA A 222 -5.66 18.30 -10.31
N SER A 223 -5.60 18.34 -11.64
CA SER A 223 -6.58 19.05 -12.46
C SER A 223 -7.97 18.43 -12.34
N TRP A 224 -8.06 17.11 -12.21
CA TRP A 224 -9.33 16.42 -12.00
C TRP A 224 -9.90 16.72 -10.60
N PHE A 225 -9.12 16.59 -9.54
CA PHE A 225 -9.55 16.87 -8.17
C PHE A 225 -9.96 18.32 -7.92
N ASN A 226 -9.42 19.25 -8.70
CA ASN A 226 -9.75 20.68 -8.60
C ASN A 226 -10.95 21.11 -9.48
N MET A 227 -11.61 20.20 -10.19
CA MET A 227 -12.86 20.49 -10.90
C MET A 227 -13.96 20.85 -9.90
N ASP A 228 -14.99 21.56 -10.39
CA ASP A 228 -16.19 21.79 -9.61
C ASP A 228 -16.87 20.47 -9.28
N TYR A 229 -17.65 20.48 -8.19
CA TYR A 229 -18.41 19.31 -7.75
C TYR A 229 -19.24 18.71 -8.88
N VAL A 230 -19.15 17.40 -9.01
CA VAL A 230 -19.98 16.58 -9.92
C VAL A 230 -20.73 15.57 -9.09
N LEU A 231 -22.02 15.41 -9.35
CA LEU A 231 -22.83 14.41 -8.66
C LEU A 231 -22.24 13.00 -8.90
N PRO A 232 -21.75 12.33 -7.87
CA PRO A 232 -21.18 11.00 -8.00
C PRO A 232 -22.26 9.95 -8.20
N ALA A 233 -21.92 8.86 -8.85
CA ALA A 233 -22.79 7.71 -8.96
C ALA A 233 -22.58 6.78 -7.74
N LYS A 234 -23.70 6.26 -7.20
CA LYS A 234 -23.68 5.24 -6.13
C LYS A 234 -23.32 3.88 -6.72
N VAL A 235 -22.56 3.07 -6.00
CA VAL A 235 -22.26 1.69 -6.43
C VAL A 235 -23.36 0.77 -5.90
N ASP A 236 -24.53 0.75 -6.58
CA ASP A 236 -25.74 0.07 -6.10
C ASP A 236 -25.56 -1.42 -5.81
N SER A 237 -24.68 -2.10 -6.53
CA SER A 237 -24.42 -3.54 -6.30
C SER A 237 -23.57 -3.83 -5.05
N ILE A 238 -22.91 -2.80 -4.51
CA ILE A 238 -22.05 -2.90 -3.31
C ILE A 238 -22.80 -2.43 -2.08
N ASN A 239 -23.47 -1.27 -2.18
CA ASN A 239 -24.08 -0.62 -1.05
C ASN A 239 -25.31 -1.41 -0.54
N SER A 240 -25.48 -1.38 0.76
CA SER A 240 -26.65 -1.93 1.49
C SER A 240 -27.57 -0.81 1.98
N SER A 241 -28.50 -1.14 2.88
CA SER A 241 -29.28 -0.15 3.63
C SER A 241 -28.56 0.38 4.87
N ASP A 242 -27.42 -0.19 5.20
CA ASP A 242 -26.55 0.16 6.31
C ASP A 242 -25.28 0.86 5.79
N GLU A 243 -24.30 1.10 6.63
CA GLU A 243 -23.09 1.81 6.22
C GLU A 243 -22.11 0.91 5.46
N ASP A 244 -21.62 1.40 4.35
CA ASP A 244 -20.60 0.78 3.48
C ASP A 244 -19.46 1.77 3.27
N LYS A 245 -18.25 1.42 3.73
CA LYS A 245 -17.11 2.34 3.81
C LYS A 245 -15.79 1.72 3.38
N CYS A 246 -14.79 2.59 3.24
CA CYS A 246 -13.39 2.22 3.10
C CYS A 246 -13.11 1.28 1.92
N PRO A 247 -13.56 1.63 0.69
CA PRO A 247 -13.25 0.81 -0.47
C PRO A 247 -11.75 0.78 -0.74
N PHE A 248 -11.24 -0.40 -1.11
CA PHE A 248 -9.90 -0.55 -1.66
C PHE A 248 -9.95 -1.53 -2.84
N ILE A 249 -9.26 -1.19 -3.92
CA ILE A 249 -9.31 -1.96 -5.17
C ILE A 249 -7.93 -2.46 -5.55
N LEU A 250 -7.82 -3.76 -5.79
CA LEU A 250 -6.68 -4.38 -6.47
C LEU A 250 -7.17 -5.09 -7.73
N LYS A 251 -6.85 -4.54 -8.90
CA LYS A 251 -7.31 -5.03 -10.20
C LYS A 251 -8.85 -5.07 -10.27
N ASN A 252 -9.43 -6.26 -10.26
CA ASN A 252 -10.87 -6.51 -10.34
C ASN A 252 -11.51 -6.91 -9.00
N ILE A 253 -10.80 -6.74 -7.88
CA ILE A 253 -11.30 -7.07 -6.55
C ILE A 253 -11.43 -5.77 -5.76
N MET A 254 -12.60 -5.52 -5.20
CA MET A 254 -12.83 -4.49 -4.19
C MET A 254 -13.01 -5.17 -2.84
N VAL A 255 -12.32 -4.67 -1.82
CA VAL A 255 -12.58 -4.97 -0.41
C VAL A 255 -13.08 -3.70 0.27
N PHE A 256 -13.96 -3.84 1.24
CA PHE A 256 -14.56 -2.71 1.95
C PHE A 256 -15.10 -3.14 3.31
N ALA A 257 -15.39 -2.20 4.19
CA ALA A 257 -16.02 -2.44 5.48
C ALA A 257 -17.51 -2.13 5.41
N SER A 258 -18.32 -2.96 6.07
CA SER A 258 -19.77 -2.77 6.14
C SER A 258 -20.34 -3.31 7.46
N ASN A 259 -21.29 -2.57 8.05
CA ASN A 259 -22.05 -3.01 9.22
C ASN A 259 -23.41 -3.59 8.85
N ARG A 260 -23.57 -4.04 7.58
CA ARG A 260 -24.82 -4.64 7.06
C ARG A 260 -25.31 -5.81 7.89
N SER A 261 -26.62 -5.95 7.95
CA SER A 261 -27.26 -7.07 8.62
C SER A 261 -26.74 -8.43 8.12
N GLY A 262 -26.55 -9.38 9.04
CA GLY A 262 -26.00 -10.71 8.74
C GLY A 262 -24.48 -10.80 8.82
N GLY A 263 -23.80 -9.76 9.28
CA GLY A 263 -22.39 -9.78 9.65
C GLY A 263 -22.12 -10.56 10.95
N LEU A 264 -20.86 -10.54 11.38
CA LEU A 264 -20.38 -11.24 12.58
C LEU A 264 -20.16 -10.27 13.77
N GLY A 265 -19.86 -9.01 13.46
CA GLY A 265 -19.58 -7.97 14.45
C GLY A 265 -20.28 -6.65 14.14
N GLY A 266 -19.61 -5.54 14.48
CA GLY A 266 -20.02 -4.21 14.06
C GLY A 266 -19.74 -4.01 12.58
N TYR A 267 -18.52 -3.59 12.22
CA TYR A 267 -18.07 -3.58 10.84
C TYR A 267 -17.34 -4.88 10.51
N ASP A 268 -17.78 -5.52 9.44
CA ASP A 268 -17.12 -6.68 8.85
C ASP A 268 -16.46 -6.31 7.51
N ILE A 269 -15.42 -7.02 7.11
CA ILE A 269 -14.81 -6.89 5.79
C ILE A 269 -15.54 -7.78 4.79
N TYR A 270 -15.92 -7.18 3.67
CA TYR A 270 -16.54 -7.81 2.51
C TYR A 270 -15.65 -7.64 1.28
N TYR A 271 -15.85 -8.48 0.29
CA TYR A 271 -15.27 -8.30 -1.03
C TYR A 271 -16.33 -8.41 -2.14
N SER A 272 -16.02 -7.80 -3.27
CA SER A 272 -16.76 -7.94 -4.51
C SER A 272 -15.78 -8.05 -5.68
N VAL A 273 -16.21 -8.70 -6.77
CA VAL A 273 -15.40 -8.92 -7.96
C VAL A 273 -16.04 -8.22 -9.15
N LEU A 274 -15.24 -7.41 -9.85
CA LEU A 274 -15.65 -6.74 -11.08
C LEU A 274 -15.62 -7.74 -12.24
N LYS A 275 -16.79 -8.02 -12.82
CA LYS A 275 -16.95 -8.87 -14.01
C LYS A 275 -17.82 -8.16 -15.03
N ASN A 276 -17.34 -8.03 -16.26
CA ASN A 276 -18.07 -7.40 -17.38
C ASN A 276 -18.56 -5.98 -17.02
N GLY A 277 -17.73 -5.18 -16.32
CA GLY A 277 -18.05 -3.81 -15.93
C GLY A 277 -19.04 -3.67 -14.77
N LYS A 278 -19.39 -4.76 -14.08
CA LYS A 278 -20.29 -4.75 -12.93
C LYS A 278 -19.65 -5.43 -11.72
N TRP A 279 -19.79 -4.83 -10.56
CA TRP A 279 -19.43 -5.44 -9.28
C TRP A 279 -20.42 -6.54 -8.92
N SER A 280 -19.92 -7.68 -8.46
CA SER A 280 -20.75 -8.78 -7.94
C SER A 280 -21.40 -8.38 -6.61
N SER A 281 -22.41 -9.13 -6.17
CA SER A 281 -22.90 -9.02 -4.80
C SER A 281 -21.76 -9.22 -3.82
N PRO A 282 -21.71 -8.45 -2.72
CA PRO A 282 -20.69 -8.56 -1.69
C PRO A 282 -20.69 -9.93 -1.00
N VAL A 283 -19.49 -10.40 -0.67
CA VAL A 283 -19.28 -11.64 0.07
C VAL A 283 -18.51 -11.32 1.35
N ASN A 284 -19.04 -11.72 2.50
CA ASN A 284 -18.38 -11.59 3.80
C ASN A 284 -17.12 -12.47 3.83
N LEU A 285 -15.99 -11.96 4.34
CA LEU A 285 -14.73 -12.72 4.42
C LEU A 285 -14.73 -13.84 5.48
N GLY A 286 -15.83 -13.94 6.24
CA GLY A 286 -16.07 -15.04 7.20
C GLY A 286 -15.27 -14.94 8.50
N PRO A 287 -15.48 -15.91 9.41
CA PRO A 287 -15.05 -15.81 10.82
C PRO A 287 -13.52 -15.92 11.02
N ARG A 288 -12.76 -16.23 10.00
CA ARG A 288 -11.29 -16.18 10.07
C ARG A 288 -10.79 -14.72 10.06
N ILE A 289 -11.48 -13.85 9.35
CA ILE A 289 -11.15 -12.44 9.21
C ILE A 289 -12.04 -11.59 10.13
N ASN A 290 -13.35 -11.76 10.00
CA ASN A 290 -14.34 -11.00 10.74
C ASN A 290 -14.63 -11.66 12.09
N THR A 291 -14.82 -10.84 13.12
CA THR A 291 -15.07 -11.29 14.49
C THR A 291 -16.35 -10.64 15.04
N SER A 292 -16.59 -10.72 16.34
CA SER A 292 -17.65 -9.96 17.00
C SER A 292 -17.29 -8.49 17.26
N SER A 293 -16.09 -8.08 16.86
CA SER A 293 -15.56 -6.71 16.93
C SER A 293 -15.72 -6.00 15.59
N ASP A 294 -15.09 -4.84 15.45
CA ASP A 294 -15.00 -4.15 14.16
C ASP A 294 -13.76 -4.58 13.40
N GLU A 295 -13.91 -4.90 12.12
CA GLU A 295 -12.85 -5.03 11.14
C GLU A 295 -12.99 -3.91 10.11
N TYR A 296 -11.95 -3.10 9.97
CA TYR A 296 -12.07 -1.82 9.31
C TYR A 296 -10.89 -1.52 8.37
N ARG A 297 -11.12 -0.67 7.37
CA ARG A 297 -10.11 -0.17 6.41
C ARG A 297 -9.24 -1.28 5.82
N PRO A 298 -9.84 -2.26 5.13
CA PRO A 298 -9.07 -3.31 4.47
C PRO A 298 -8.25 -2.78 3.30
N VAL A 299 -7.04 -3.31 3.14
CA VAL A 299 -6.21 -3.14 1.95
C VAL A 299 -5.65 -4.49 1.53
N ILE A 300 -5.61 -4.77 0.24
CA ILE A 300 -5.09 -6.03 -0.30
C ILE A 300 -3.85 -5.78 -1.16
N GLY A 301 -2.91 -6.71 -1.10
CA GLY A 301 -1.70 -6.66 -1.90
C GLY A 301 -1.36 -8.02 -2.50
N SER A 302 -0.46 -8.00 -3.47
CA SER A 302 0.12 -9.20 -4.07
C SER A 302 1.60 -9.01 -4.32
N TYR A 303 2.38 -10.08 -4.16
CA TYR A 303 3.80 -10.05 -4.45
C TYR A 303 4.17 -11.26 -5.32
N PRO A 304 5.05 -11.11 -6.34
CA PRO A 304 5.28 -12.14 -7.35
C PRO A 304 5.77 -13.49 -6.81
N ASP A 305 6.47 -13.48 -5.66
CA ASP A 305 7.00 -14.69 -5.03
C ASP A 305 5.95 -15.51 -4.28
N PHE A 306 4.68 -15.07 -4.29
CA PHE A 306 3.58 -15.74 -3.61
C PHE A 306 2.45 -16.12 -4.57
N THR A 307 1.75 -17.18 -4.22
CA THR A 307 0.63 -17.72 -5.03
C THR A 307 -0.70 -17.05 -4.72
N ASN A 308 -0.89 -16.61 -3.48
CA ASN A 308 -2.08 -15.91 -2.99
C ASN A 308 -1.82 -14.41 -2.78
N LYS A 309 -2.81 -13.69 -2.32
CA LYS A 309 -2.72 -12.30 -1.93
C LYS A 309 -2.59 -12.19 -0.41
N PHE A 310 -2.28 -11.01 0.09
CA PHE A 310 -2.43 -10.69 1.49
C PHE A 310 -3.49 -9.62 1.70
N LEU A 311 -4.07 -9.63 2.89
CA LEU A 311 -4.97 -8.62 3.43
C LEU A 311 -4.31 -7.98 4.64
N MET A 312 -4.32 -6.65 4.69
CA MET A 312 -4.06 -5.90 5.92
C MET A 312 -5.32 -5.11 6.27
N PHE A 313 -5.60 -5.00 7.56
CA PHE A 313 -6.80 -4.33 8.05
C PHE A 313 -6.61 -3.87 9.49
N SER A 314 -7.52 -3.06 9.97
CA SER A 314 -7.57 -2.61 11.36
C SER A 314 -8.69 -3.34 12.10
N SER A 315 -8.49 -3.66 13.36
CA SER A 315 -9.55 -4.25 14.18
C SER A 315 -9.36 -3.90 15.67
N ASN A 316 -10.47 -3.71 16.37
CA ASN A 316 -10.52 -3.53 17.82
C ASN A 316 -10.81 -4.86 18.55
N ARG A 317 -10.50 -6.00 17.92
CA ARG A 317 -10.65 -7.33 18.49
C ARG A 317 -9.83 -7.53 19.76
N THR A 318 -10.33 -8.41 20.63
CA THR A 318 -9.63 -8.75 21.87
C THR A 318 -8.23 -9.33 21.61
N GLY A 319 -7.26 -9.00 22.46
CA GLY A 319 -5.87 -9.47 22.35
C GLY A 319 -4.96 -8.54 21.56
N GLY A 320 -5.44 -7.38 21.14
CA GLY A 320 -4.64 -6.27 20.63
C GLY A 320 -3.87 -5.53 21.72
N LYS A 321 -3.16 -4.47 21.35
CA LYS A 321 -2.44 -3.58 22.25
C LYS A 321 -3.23 -2.33 22.62
N GLY A 322 -3.97 -1.78 21.63
CA GLY A 322 -4.76 -0.57 21.76
C GLY A 322 -6.25 -0.81 21.59
N GLY A 323 -6.97 0.20 21.18
CA GLY A 323 -8.34 0.07 20.71
C GLY A 323 -8.33 -0.58 19.33
N PHE A 324 -7.99 0.16 18.28
CA PHE A 324 -7.70 -0.43 16.97
C PHE A 324 -6.23 -0.77 16.81
N ASP A 325 -5.95 -1.97 16.33
CA ASP A 325 -4.64 -2.47 15.96
C ASP A 325 -4.61 -2.86 14.47
N LEU A 326 -3.43 -2.87 13.86
CA LEU A 326 -3.19 -3.33 12.51
C LEU A 326 -2.94 -4.83 12.47
N TYR A 327 -3.51 -5.53 11.48
CA TYR A 327 -3.39 -6.97 11.28
C TYR A 327 -3.00 -7.31 9.85
N PHE A 328 -2.36 -8.48 9.68
CA PHE A 328 -1.94 -9.05 8.39
C PHE A 328 -2.38 -10.50 8.28
N THR A 329 -2.77 -10.96 7.09
CA THR A 329 -3.06 -12.38 6.80
C THR A 329 -2.99 -12.64 5.30
N GLY A 330 -2.70 -13.88 4.93
CA GLY A 330 -2.90 -14.36 3.56
C GLY A 330 -4.38 -14.55 3.24
N ILE A 331 -4.75 -14.36 1.98
CA ILE A 331 -6.12 -14.49 1.51
C ILE A 331 -6.16 -14.94 0.04
N ASP A 332 -7.10 -15.81 -0.25
CA ASP A 332 -7.48 -16.19 -1.62
C ASP A 332 -8.80 -15.52 -2.00
N PHE A 333 -8.84 -15.02 -3.22
CA PHE A 333 -10.07 -14.55 -3.85
C PHE A 333 -10.35 -15.42 -5.08
N PRO A 334 -11.62 -15.66 -5.41
CA PRO A 334 -11.99 -16.48 -6.57
C PRO A 334 -11.56 -15.91 -7.90
#